data_ccea2c71140c7d8b028244931712d362
#
_entry.id   ccea2c71140c7d8b028244931712d362
#
_cell.length_a   1.000
_cell.length_b   1.000
_cell.length_c   1.000
_cell.angle_alpha   90.00
_cell.angle_beta   90.00
_cell.angle_gamma   90.00
#
_symmetry.space_group_name_H-M   'P 1'
#
loop_
_entity.id
_entity.type
_entity.pdbx_description
1 polymer ?
#
loop_
_entity_poly.entity_id
_entity_poly.type
_entity_poly.pdbx_seq_one_letter_code
_entity_poly.pdbx_strand_id
1 'polypeptide(L)'
;MLVDEELIETVRRSLYAAVLSDVLDGLGYRHQVLPPQVRPLDESVVLCGRARTGLYRDVYHVPPGHNPYELEIALIDDLRSGDVAVLGCGRSGRIAPWGELLT
;
A
#
# COMPACT_ATOMS: atom_id res chain seq x y z
N MET A 1 -2.60 -5.26 -20.54
CA MET A 1 -3.26 -5.89 -20.32
C MET A 1 -4.46 -5.40 -19.82
N LEU A 2 -5.07 -5.56 -20.04
CA LEU A 2 -6.09 -5.18 -19.88
C LEU A 2 -6.69 -5.11 -18.91
N VAL A 3 -7.27 -4.61 -18.73
CA VAL A 3 -8.28 -4.77 -18.00
C VAL A 3 -8.08 -4.73 -16.56
N ASP A 4 -7.05 -4.03 -16.15
CA ASP A 4 -6.75 -3.86 -14.73
C ASP A 4 -7.90 -3.15 -14.00
N GLU A 5 -8.48 -2.14 -14.60
CA GLU A 5 -9.58 -1.41 -13.97
C GLU A 5 -10.83 -2.28 -13.84
N GLU A 6 -11.12 -3.04 -14.88
CA GLU A 6 -12.25 -3.97 -14.88
C GLU A 6 -12.04 -5.10 -13.86
N LEU A 7 -10.83 -5.63 -13.80
CA LEU A 7 -10.47 -6.65 -12.82
C LEU A 7 -10.60 -6.12 -11.39
N ILE A 8 -10.07 -4.95 -11.12
CA ILE A 8 -10.14 -4.32 -9.81
C ILE A 8 -11.60 -4.10 -9.39
N GLU A 9 -12.43 -3.62 -10.29
CA GLU A 9 -13.84 -3.41 -9.98
C GLU A 9 -14.57 -4.72 -9.72
N THR A 10 -14.25 -5.77 -10.46
CA THR A 10 -14.82 -7.10 -10.24
C THR A 10 -14.41 -7.63 -8.85
N VAL A 11 -13.15 -7.49 -8.49
CA VAL A 11 -12.66 -7.89 -7.18
C VAL A 11 -13.37 -7.11 -6.09
N ARG A 12 -13.49 -5.80 -6.25
CA ARG A 12 -14.11 -4.94 -5.24
C ARG A 12 -15.55 -5.33 -4.97
N ARG A 13 -16.31 -5.65 -6.01
CA ARG A 13 -17.74 -5.95 -5.87
C ARG A 13 -18.04 -7.38 -5.45
N SER A 14 -17.23 -8.32 -5.90
CA SER A 14 -17.60 -9.73 -5.86
C SER A 14 -16.77 -10.60 -4.94
N LEU A 15 -15.60 -10.11 -4.51
CA LEU A 15 -14.66 -10.89 -3.75
C LEU A 15 -14.29 -10.19 -2.44
N TYR A 16 -13.61 -10.93 -1.58
CA TYR A 16 -13.09 -10.41 -0.32
C TYR A 16 -11.73 -11.07 -0.02
N ALA A 17 -11.02 -10.54 0.95
CA ALA A 17 -9.62 -10.87 1.18
C ALA A 17 -9.36 -12.36 1.38
N ALA A 18 -10.22 -13.07 2.11
CA ALA A 18 -10.02 -14.49 2.37
C ALA A 18 -10.10 -15.32 1.08
N VAL A 19 -11.05 -15.02 0.21
CA VAL A 19 -11.20 -15.70 -1.07
C VAL A 19 -10.01 -15.41 -1.97
N LEU A 20 -9.54 -14.15 -1.99
CA LEU A 20 -8.36 -13.78 -2.78
C LEU A 20 -7.12 -14.53 -2.30
N SER A 21 -6.95 -14.67 -1.00
CA SER A 21 -5.83 -15.41 -0.43
C SER A 21 -5.87 -16.89 -0.87
N ASP A 22 -7.05 -17.51 -0.84
CA ASP A 22 -7.22 -18.89 -1.26
C ASP A 22 -6.91 -19.07 -2.76
N VAL A 23 -7.39 -18.15 -3.60
CA VAL A 23 -7.10 -18.19 -5.03
C VAL A 23 -5.60 -18.05 -5.30
N LEU A 24 -4.96 -17.11 -4.62
CA LEU A 24 -3.51 -16.90 -4.77
C LEU A 24 -2.72 -18.10 -4.30
N ASP A 25 -3.12 -18.75 -3.21
CA ASP A 25 -2.51 -19.99 -2.75
C ASP A 25 -2.59 -21.08 -3.83
N GLY A 26 -3.74 -21.21 -4.45
CA GLY A 26 -3.94 -22.16 -5.55
C GLY A 26 -3.06 -21.87 -6.77
N LEU A 27 -2.70 -20.63 -6.97
CA LEU A 27 -1.80 -20.21 -8.04
C LEU A 27 -0.32 -20.27 -7.65
N GLY A 28 -0.01 -20.64 -6.42
CA GLY A 28 1.36 -20.73 -5.92
C GLY A 28 1.87 -19.48 -5.22
N TYR A 29 1.04 -18.45 -5.10
CA TYR A 29 1.42 -17.22 -4.40
C TYR A 29 0.99 -17.29 -2.95
N ARG A 30 1.95 -17.62 -2.08
CA ARG A 30 1.72 -17.78 -0.65
C ARG A 30 1.95 -16.47 0.11
N HIS A 31 1.36 -16.38 1.29
CA HIS A 31 1.60 -15.28 2.23
C HIS A 31 1.27 -13.90 1.63
N GLN A 32 0.13 -13.82 0.96
CA GLN A 32 -0.31 -12.60 0.30
C GLN A 32 -1.36 -11.82 1.12
N VAL A 33 -1.39 -12.05 2.43
CA VAL A 33 -2.28 -11.35 3.36
C VAL A 33 -1.44 -10.47 4.29
N LEU A 34 -1.91 -9.27 4.51
CA LEU A 34 -1.25 -8.35 5.45
C LEU A 34 -1.35 -8.90 6.88
N PRO A 35 -0.38 -8.57 7.75
CA PRO A 35 -0.41 -9.06 9.12
C PRO A 35 -1.62 -8.52 9.89
N PRO A 36 -2.07 -9.24 10.93
CA PRO A 36 -3.31 -8.87 11.65
C PRO A 36 -3.29 -7.49 12.32
N GLN A 37 -2.11 -6.90 12.50
CA GLN A 37 -1.99 -5.56 13.05
C GLN A 37 -2.46 -4.48 12.06
N VAL A 38 -2.45 -4.77 10.76
CA VAL A 38 -2.92 -3.84 9.74
C VAL A 38 -4.44 -3.98 9.66
N ARG A 39 -5.13 -3.04 10.23
CA ARG A 39 -6.58 -3.08 10.36
C ARG A 39 -7.21 -1.82 9.78
N PRO A 40 -8.45 -1.91 9.28
CA PRO A 40 -9.12 -0.73 8.77
C PRO A 40 -9.45 0.26 9.90
N LEU A 41 -9.31 1.53 9.60
CA LEU A 41 -9.76 2.57 10.51
C LEU A 41 -11.30 2.64 10.54
N ASP A 42 -11.92 2.33 9.42
CA ASP A 42 -13.37 2.29 9.27
C ASP A 42 -13.73 0.96 8.61
N GLU A 43 -14.35 0.08 9.36
CA GLU A 43 -14.67 -1.27 8.89
C GLU A 43 -15.76 -1.29 7.80
N SER A 44 -16.47 -0.20 7.62
CA SER A 44 -17.48 -0.10 6.56
C SER A 44 -16.88 0.20 5.19
N VAL A 45 -15.59 0.58 5.14
CA VAL A 45 -14.91 0.96 3.90
C VAL A 45 -14.19 -0.24 3.31
N VAL A 46 -14.37 -0.44 2.01
CA VAL A 46 -13.63 -1.44 1.25
C VAL A 46 -12.54 -0.73 0.47
N LEU A 47 -11.28 -1.12 0.73
CA LEU A 47 -10.14 -0.57 0.02
C LEU A 47 -9.64 -1.60 -0.99
N CYS A 48 -9.73 -1.28 -2.25
CA CYS A 48 -9.28 -2.16 -3.33
C CYS A 48 -8.78 -1.30 -4.48
N GLY A 49 -7.57 -1.55 -4.92
CA GLY A 49 -6.98 -0.76 -6.00
C GLY A 49 -5.63 -1.27 -6.40
N ARG A 50 -4.97 -0.51 -7.27
CA ARG A 50 -3.64 -0.81 -7.72
C ARG A 50 -2.64 -0.37 -6.66
N ALA A 51 -1.81 -1.27 -6.21
CA ALA A 51 -0.81 -0.95 -5.20
C ALA A 51 0.28 -0.03 -5.76
N ARG A 52 0.54 1.05 -5.07
CA ARG A 52 1.70 1.91 -5.29
C ARG A 52 2.55 1.82 -4.03
N THR A 53 3.73 1.26 -4.16
CA THR A 53 4.52 0.86 -3.00
C THR A 53 5.64 1.83 -2.71
N GLY A 54 5.89 2.03 -1.42
CA GLY A 54 7.03 2.79 -0.92
C GLY A 54 7.69 2.05 0.23
N LEU A 55 9.01 2.11 0.28
CA LEU A 55 9.78 1.51 1.35
C LEU A 55 10.55 2.60 2.09
N TYR A 56 10.31 2.69 3.40
CA TYR A 56 11.00 3.61 4.28
C TYR A 56 12.17 2.91 4.96
N ARG A 57 13.21 3.66 5.20
CA ARG A 57 14.40 3.18 5.91
C ARG A 57 14.84 4.23 6.92
N ASP A 58 15.37 3.76 8.06
CA ASP A 58 15.98 4.65 9.02
C ASP A 58 17.25 5.24 8.43
N VAL A 59 17.41 6.54 8.58
CA VAL A 59 18.68 7.22 8.30
C VAL A 59 19.08 8.01 9.53
N TYR A 60 20.37 8.00 9.81
CA TYR A 60 20.92 8.66 11.01
C TYR A 60 21.64 9.95 10.68
N HIS A 61 21.80 10.25 9.42
CA HIS A 61 22.42 11.48 8.96
C HIS A 61 21.87 11.85 7.59
N VAL A 62 21.47 13.10 7.44
CA VAL A 62 21.03 13.65 6.16
C VAL A 62 22.05 14.69 5.74
N PRO A 63 22.77 14.48 4.61
CA PRO A 63 23.73 15.47 4.14
C PRO A 63 23.06 16.80 3.82
N PRO A 64 23.79 17.92 4.02
CA PRO A 64 23.25 19.23 3.63
C PRO A 64 22.84 19.26 2.16
N GLY A 65 21.70 19.86 1.88
CA GLY A 65 21.17 19.96 0.51
C GLY A 65 20.36 18.78 0.06
N HIS A 66 20.31 17.69 0.85
CA HIS A 66 19.46 16.55 0.52
C HIS A 66 18.10 16.68 1.18
N ASN A 67 17.05 16.39 0.44
CA ASN A 67 15.70 16.32 0.99
C ASN A 67 15.39 14.84 1.28
N PRO A 68 15.28 14.43 2.55
CA PRO A 68 15.00 13.03 2.89
C PRO A 68 13.60 12.58 2.48
N TYR A 69 12.74 13.51 2.10
CA TYR A 69 11.34 13.22 1.72
C TYR A 69 11.13 13.25 0.21
N GLU A 70 12.19 13.37 -0.58
CA GLU A 70 12.08 13.53 -2.03
C GLU A 70 11.29 12.41 -2.71
N LEU A 71 11.61 11.16 -2.37
CA LEU A 71 10.92 10.01 -2.96
C LEU A 71 9.50 9.85 -2.44
N GLU A 72 9.25 10.21 -1.19
CA GLU A 72 7.91 10.22 -0.62
C GLU A 72 7.02 11.21 -1.36
N ILE A 73 7.50 12.42 -1.56
CA ILE A 73 6.77 13.44 -2.31
C ILE A 73 6.51 12.97 -3.74
N ALA A 74 7.52 12.39 -4.39
CA ALA A 74 7.37 11.87 -5.74
C ALA A 74 6.31 10.77 -5.84
N LEU A 75 6.27 9.86 -4.85
CA LEU A 75 5.24 8.82 -4.81
C LEU A 75 3.85 9.43 -4.69
N ILE A 76 3.67 10.37 -3.76
CA ILE A 76 2.38 11.00 -3.51
C ILE A 76 1.91 11.77 -4.73
N ASP A 77 2.79 12.54 -5.35
CA ASP A 77 2.46 13.32 -6.55
C ASP A 77 2.07 12.44 -7.74
N ASP A 78 2.55 11.21 -7.78
CA ASP A 78 2.28 10.27 -8.86
C ASP A 78 1.04 9.39 -8.61
N LEU A 79 0.43 9.47 -7.45
CA LEU A 79 -0.79 8.70 -7.15
C LEU A 79 -1.95 9.16 -8.01
N ARG A 80 -2.73 8.21 -8.47
CA ARG A 80 -3.92 8.46 -9.28
C ARG A 80 -5.16 7.89 -8.59
N SER A 81 -6.31 8.35 -9.00
CA SER A 81 -7.57 7.78 -8.52
C SER A 81 -7.59 6.27 -8.77
N GLY A 82 -7.96 5.51 -7.75
CA GLY A 82 -7.95 4.05 -7.80
C GLY A 82 -6.64 3.41 -7.32
N ASP A 83 -5.60 4.19 -7.07
CA ASP A 83 -4.37 3.68 -6.48
C ASP A 83 -4.50 3.51 -4.98
N VAL A 84 -3.77 2.56 -4.43
CA VAL A 84 -3.64 2.34 -2.99
C VAL A 84 -2.16 2.45 -2.62
N ALA A 85 -1.82 3.44 -1.80
CA ALA A 85 -0.46 3.58 -1.29
C ALA A 85 -0.19 2.50 -0.23
N VAL A 86 0.82 1.68 -0.46
CA VAL A 86 1.24 0.63 0.47
C VAL A 86 2.65 0.93 0.92
N LEU A 87 2.79 1.31 2.19
CA LEU A 87 4.05 1.82 2.73
C LEU A 87 4.65 0.83 3.70
N GLY A 88 5.87 0.38 3.40
CA GLY A 88 6.61 -0.51 4.25
C GLY A 88 7.67 0.24 5.04
N CYS A 89 7.74 0.00 6.35
CA CYS A 89 8.72 0.62 7.23
C CYS A 89 9.77 -0.38 7.71
N GLY A 90 9.79 -1.56 7.14
CA GLY A 90 10.66 -2.63 7.59
C GLY A 90 10.35 -2.99 9.03
N ARG A 91 11.39 -3.11 9.85
CA ARG A 91 11.25 -3.42 11.28
C ARG A 91 11.29 -2.18 12.16
N SER A 92 11.33 -0.99 11.56
CA SER A 92 11.45 0.22 12.33
C SER A 92 10.12 0.60 12.97
N GLY A 93 10.11 0.81 14.28
CA GLY A 93 8.97 1.38 14.99
C GLY A 93 9.05 2.90 15.13
N ARG A 94 10.06 3.52 14.49
CA ARG A 94 10.30 4.96 14.62
C ARG A 94 9.71 5.77 13.48
N ILE A 95 9.33 5.11 12.39
CA ILE A 95 8.85 5.77 11.18
C ILE A 95 7.34 5.88 11.23
N ALA A 96 6.85 7.11 11.10
CA ALA A 96 5.43 7.39 10.91
C ALA A 96 5.27 7.92 9.48
N PRO A 97 4.98 7.05 8.52
CA PRO A 97 5.03 7.43 7.10
C PRO A 97 3.89 8.33 6.64
N TRP A 98 2.82 8.43 7.41
CA TRP A 98 1.65 9.18 6.98
C TRP A 98 1.19 10.15 8.07
N GLY A 99 0.78 11.31 7.68
CA GLY A 99 0.27 12.34 8.57
C GLY A 99 -0.73 13.24 7.89
N GLU A 100 -1.29 14.16 8.65
CA GLU A 100 -2.34 15.06 8.17
C GLU A 100 -1.93 15.87 6.93
N LEU A 101 -0.69 16.26 6.84
CA LEU A 101 -0.23 17.09 5.73
C LEU A 101 -0.19 16.35 4.39
N LEU A 102 -0.35 15.02 4.41
CA LEU A 102 -0.35 14.19 3.20
C LEU A 102 -1.76 13.78 2.76
N THR A 103 -2.80 14.18 3.50
CA THR A 103 -4.18 13.78 3.20
C THR A 103 -5.01 14.86 2.50
#